data_9925d61bc409f96ad7296d062f162020
#
_entry.id   9925d61bc409f96ad7296d062f162020
#
_cell.length_a   1.000
_cell.length_b   1.000
_cell.length_c   1.000
_cell.angle_alpha   90.00
_cell.angle_beta   90.00
_cell.angle_gamma   90.00
#
_symmetry.space_group_name_H-M   'P 1'
#
loop_
_entity.id
_entity.type
_entity.pdbx_description
1 polymer ?
#
loop_
_entity_poly.entity_id
_entity_poly.type
_entity_poly.pdbx_seq_one_letter_code
_entity_poly.pdbx_strand_id
1 'polypeptide(L)'
;MAAHPGEILRTEFMEPLGISAYQLAKALHAPGIYEIARGERAISADIALRLGKYFGMTPQFWLNLQTDYDLRRAAAQAPLGRIKPRAAA
;
A
#
# COMPACT_ATOMS: atom_id res chain seq x y z
N MET A 1 7.94 13.44 -1.93
CA MET A 1 6.75 12.78 -2.53
C MET A 1 6.68 11.34 -2.06
N ALA A 2 5.53 10.89 -1.63
CA ALA A 2 5.38 9.52 -1.14
C ALA A 2 5.27 8.55 -2.30
N ALA A 3 5.98 7.44 -2.21
CA ALA A 3 5.89 6.38 -3.19
C ALA A 3 4.61 5.57 -2.95
N HIS A 4 3.94 5.17 -4.03
CA HIS A 4 2.79 4.28 -3.90
C HIS A 4 3.26 2.93 -3.32
N PRO A 5 2.48 2.31 -2.41
CA PRO A 5 2.87 1.01 -1.85
C PRO A 5 3.18 -0.05 -2.89
N GLY A 6 2.54 0.01 -4.05
CA GLY A 6 2.83 -0.90 -5.16
C GLY A 6 4.24 -0.76 -5.70
N GLU A 7 4.79 0.45 -5.68
CA GLU A 7 6.18 0.66 -6.09
C GLU A 7 7.13 -0.03 -5.12
N ILE A 8 6.86 0.08 -3.83
CA ILE A 8 7.68 -0.59 -2.80
C ILE A 8 7.57 -2.10 -2.95
N LEU A 9 6.36 -2.60 -3.18
CA LEU A 9 6.15 -4.03 -3.44
C LEU A 9 7.01 -4.47 -4.64
N ARG A 10 6.97 -3.71 -5.72
CA ARG A 10 7.68 -4.06 -6.94
C ARG A 10 9.20 -3.98 -6.75
N THR A 11 9.71 -2.86 -6.24
CA THR A 11 11.15 -2.62 -6.21
C THR A 11 11.86 -3.32 -5.06
N GLU A 12 11.20 -3.48 -3.92
CA GLU A 12 11.85 -4.02 -2.73
C GLU A 12 11.58 -5.50 -2.49
N PHE A 13 10.54 -6.05 -3.11
CA PHE A 13 10.15 -7.44 -2.91
C PHE A 13 10.13 -8.25 -4.19
N MET A 14 9.46 -7.76 -5.23
CA MET A 14 9.31 -8.55 -6.45
C MET A 14 10.61 -8.62 -7.26
N GLU A 15 11.21 -7.48 -7.52
CA GLU A 15 12.45 -7.44 -8.34
C GLU A 15 13.61 -8.18 -7.68
N PRO A 16 13.91 -7.95 -6.41
CA PRO A 16 15.02 -8.69 -5.77
C PRO A 16 14.83 -10.18 -5.75
N LEU A 17 13.58 -10.66 -5.67
CA LEU A 17 13.28 -12.08 -5.64
C LEU A 17 12.98 -12.68 -7.01
N GLY A 18 13.01 -11.86 -8.05
CA GLY A 18 12.71 -12.32 -9.40
C GLY A 18 11.29 -12.80 -9.59
N ILE A 19 10.34 -12.20 -8.85
CA ILE A 19 8.92 -12.58 -8.91
C ILE A 19 8.18 -11.62 -9.81
N SER A 20 7.50 -12.15 -10.84
CA SER A 20 6.67 -11.33 -11.72
C SER A 20 5.30 -11.05 -11.06
N ALA A 21 4.59 -10.05 -11.57
CA ALA A 21 3.24 -9.76 -11.11
C ALA A 21 2.31 -10.96 -11.33
N TYR A 22 2.49 -11.67 -12.44
CA TYR A 22 1.73 -12.88 -12.72
C TYR A 22 1.95 -13.94 -11.64
N GLN A 23 3.23 -14.20 -11.33
CA GLN A 23 3.58 -15.20 -10.33
C GLN A 23 3.03 -14.83 -8.95
N LEU A 24 3.15 -13.56 -8.58
CA LEU A 24 2.67 -13.10 -7.28
C LEU A 24 1.14 -13.16 -7.20
N ALA A 25 0.46 -12.68 -8.22
CA ALA A 25 -1.00 -12.73 -8.26
C ALA A 25 -1.50 -14.17 -8.14
N LYS A 26 -0.83 -15.09 -8.80
CA LYS A 26 -1.18 -16.51 -8.74
C LYS A 26 -0.93 -17.09 -7.35
N ALA A 27 0.24 -16.78 -6.78
CA ALA A 27 0.61 -17.29 -5.45
C ALA A 27 -0.34 -16.78 -4.36
N LEU A 28 -0.81 -15.54 -4.48
CA LEU A 28 -1.72 -14.94 -3.50
C LEU A 28 -3.18 -15.21 -3.80
N HIS A 29 -3.49 -15.82 -4.94
CA HIS A 29 -4.87 -15.96 -5.44
C HIS A 29 -5.56 -14.60 -5.47
N ALA A 30 -4.84 -13.58 -5.97
CA ALA A 30 -5.30 -12.20 -5.92
C ALA A 30 -4.96 -11.48 -7.24
N PRO A 31 -5.88 -11.49 -8.22
CA PRO A 31 -5.62 -10.82 -9.51
C PRO A 31 -5.40 -9.32 -9.39
N GLY A 32 -5.90 -8.69 -8.33
CA GLY A 32 -5.69 -7.26 -8.10
C GLY A 32 -4.23 -6.85 -7.91
N ILE A 33 -3.33 -7.81 -7.74
CA ILE A 33 -1.89 -7.53 -7.60
C ILE A 33 -1.33 -6.80 -8.81
N TYR A 34 -1.83 -7.08 -10.02
CA TYR A 34 -1.37 -6.37 -11.22
C TYR A 34 -1.55 -4.86 -11.09
N GLU A 35 -2.75 -4.47 -10.67
CA GLU A 35 -3.09 -3.05 -10.54
C GLU A 35 -2.35 -2.40 -9.38
N ILE A 36 -2.16 -3.13 -8.29
CA ILE A 36 -1.41 -2.62 -7.14
C ILE A 36 0.04 -2.37 -7.54
N ALA A 37 0.67 -3.32 -8.24
CA ALA A 37 2.07 -3.19 -8.67
C ALA A 37 2.25 -2.01 -9.62
N ARG A 38 1.22 -1.65 -10.40
CA ARG A 38 1.26 -0.49 -11.28
C ARG A 38 0.88 0.82 -10.60
N GLY A 39 0.56 0.77 -9.31
CA GLY A 39 0.15 1.97 -8.57
C GLY A 39 -1.28 2.40 -8.84
N GLU A 40 -2.11 1.53 -9.39
CA GLU A 40 -3.48 1.85 -9.80
C GLU A 40 -4.53 1.39 -8.80
N ARG A 41 -4.14 0.67 -7.76
CA ARG A 41 -5.06 0.16 -6.77
C ARG A 41 -4.41 0.19 -5.38
N ALA A 42 -5.19 0.51 -4.36
CA ALA A 42 -4.73 0.53 -2.98
C ALA A 42 -4.59 -0.89 -2.43
N ILE A 43 -3.70 -1.05 -1.46
CA ILE A 43 -3.58 -2.30 -0.71
C ILE A 43 -4.70 -2.35 0.32
N SER A 44 -5.60 -3.32 0.17
CA SER A 44 -6.68 -3.56 1.12
C SER A 44 -6.21 -4.43 2.29
N ALA A 45 -7.03 -4.54 3.32
CA ALA A 45 -6.73 -5.42 4.44
C ALA A 45 -6.57 -6.88 3.96
N ASP A 46 -7.42 -7.31 3.04
CA ASP A 46 -7.34 -8.67 2.48
C ASP A 46 -6.00 -8.89 1.78
N ILE A 47 -5.59 -7.96 0.93
CA ILE A 47 -4.31 -8.06 0.23
C ILE A 47 -3.15 -8.01 1.23
N ALA A 48 -3.24 -7.16 2.26
CA ALA A 48 -2.20 -7.08 3.28
C ALA A 48 -2.02 -8.41 4.01
N LEU A 49 -3.12 -9.10 4.30
CA LEU A 49 -3.06 -10.43 4.92
C LEU A 49 -2.35 -11.43 4.01
N ARG A 50 -2.66 -11.42 2.73
CA ARG A 50 -2.06 -12.34 1.76
C ARG A 50 -0.58 -12.04 1.55
N LEU A 51 -0.22 -10.77 1.44
CA LEU A 51 1.19 -10.37 1.31
C LEU A 51 1.99 -10.74 2.56
N GLY A 52 1.40 -10.50 3.74
CA GLY A 52 2.05 -10.85 5.00
C GLY A 52 2.30 -12.35 5.11
N LYS A 53 1.32 -13.14 4.72
CA LYS A 53 1.45 -14.60 4.73
C LYS A 53 2.54 -15.08 3.79
N TYR A 54 2.53 -14.56 2.56
CA TYR A 54 3.47 -15.00 1.53
C TYR A 54 4.91 -14.58 1.85
N PHE A 55 5.13 -13.34 2.27
CA PHE A 55 6.47 -12.84 2.54
C PHE A 55 6.93 -13.03 3.99
N GLY A 56 6.07 -13.60 4.85
CA GLY A 56 6.42 -13.81 6.26
C GLY A 56 6.51 -12.52 7.05
N MET A 57 5.66 -11.57 6.75
CA MET A 57 5.62 -10.27 7.41
C MET A 57 4.25 -10.00 8.02
N THR A 58 4.17 -9.02 8.91
CA THR A 58 2.86 -8.65 9.46
C THR A 58 2.05 -7.89 8.41
N PRO A 59 0.73 -8.13 8.35
CA PRO A 59 -0.13 -7.36 7.45
C PRO A 59 -0.05 -5.87 7.71
N GLN A 60 0.19 -5.48 8.96
CA GLN A 60 0.25 -4.08 9.36
C GLN A 60 1.34 -3.31 8.61
N PHE A 61 2.45 -3.97 8.28
CA PHE A 61 3.50 -3.33 7.49
C PHE A 61 2.92 -2.77 6.18
N TRP A 62 2.14 -3.59 5.47
CA TRP A 62 1.57 -3.19 4.19
C TRP A 62 0.51 -2.11 4.33
N LEU A 63 -0.32 -2.22 5.38
CA LEU A 63 -1.33 -1.19 5.63
C LEU A 63 -0.71 0.12 6.09
N ASN A 64 0.40 0.07 6.82
CA ASN A 64 1.11 1.29 7.20
C ASN A 64 1.63 2.04 5.98
N LEU A 65 2.15 1.32 4.99
CA LEU A 65 2.59 1.94 3.74
C LEU A 65 1.42 2.61 3.03
N GLN A 66 0.29 1.94 2.97
CA GLN A 66 -0.89 2.50 2.32
C GLN A 66 -1.42 3.71 3.06
N THR A 67 -1.52 3.63 4.37
CA THR A 67 -2.03 4.72 5.19
C THR A 67 -1.14 5.96 5.07
N ASP A 68 0.17 5.77 5.13
CA ASP A 68 1.12 6.87 4.98
C ASP A 68 0.96 7.56 3.62
N TYR A 69 0.85 6.77 2.57
CA TYR A 69 0.64 7.29 1.23
C TYR A 69 -0.66 8.08 1.12
N ASP A 70 -1.74 7.50 1.65
CA ASP A 70 -3.06 8.13 1.60
C ASP A 70 -3.09 9.44 2.37
N LEU A 71 -2.48 9.46 3.56
CA LEU A 71 -2.44 10.66 4.39
C LEU A 71 -1.64 11.78 3.71
N ARG A 72 -0.52 11.45 3.08
CA ARG A 72 0.28 12.45 2.39
C ARG A 72 -0.47 13.05 1.20
N ARG A 73 -1.18 12.23 0.46
CA ARG A 73 -1.98 12.70 -0.67
C ARG A 73 -3.14 13.57 -0.21
N ALA A 74 -3.85 13.11 0.83
CA ALA A 74 -4.98 13.85 1.37
C ALA A 74 -4.53 15.19 1.95
N ALA A 75 -3.40 15.22 2.66
CA ALA A 75 -2.89 16.44 3.26
C ALA A 75 -2.54 17.50 2.23
N ALA A 76 -2.11 17.08 1.04
CA ALA A 76 -1.77 18.02 -0.03
C ALA A 76 -3.01 18.71 -0.62
N GLN A 77 -4.19 18.14 -0.43
CA GLN A 77 -5.42 18.64 -1.06
C GLN A 77 -6.50 19.07 -0.07
N ALA A 78 -6.46 18.55 1.15
CA ALA A 78 -7.51 18.83 2.13
C ALA A 78 -7.43 20.29 2.61
N PRO A 79 -8.55 21.01 2.64
CA PRO A 79 -8.57 22.42 3.07
C PRO A 79 -8.59 22.53 4.60
N LEU A 80 -7.55 22.01 5.24
CA LEU A 80 -7.49 21.93 6.70
C LEU A 80 -7.43 23.29 7.37
N GLY A 81 -6.98 24.34 6.66
CA GLY A 81 -6.96 25.68 7.20
C GLY A 81 -8.33 26.24 7.55
N ARG A 82 -9.39 25.65 6.99
CA ARG A 82 -10.76 26.05 7.30
C ARG A 82 -11.29 25.43 8.58
N ILE A 83 -10.60 24.41 9.07
CA ILE A 83 -11.01 23.71 10.28
C ILE A 83 -10.32 24.37 11.47
N LYS A 84 -11.12 24.87 12.39
CA LYS A 84 -10.59 25.46 13.62
C LYS A 84 -10.48 24.38 14.67
N PRO A 85 -9.28 24.17 15.25
CA PRO A 85 -9.14 23.20 16.33
C PRO A 85 -10.10 23.53 17.47
N ARG A 86 -10.72 22.51 18.03
CA ARG A 86 -11.55 22.69 19.21
C ARG A 86 -10.62 23.12 20.36
N ALA A 87 -11.10 24.04 21.19
CA ALA A 87 -10.33 24.48 22.36
C ALA A 87 -9.98 23.26 23.21
N ALA A 88 -8.74 23.22 23.67
CA ALA A 88 -8.29 22.12 24.51
C ALA A 88 -9.06 22.09 25.82
N ALA A 89 -9.45 20.90 26.24
CA ALA A 89 -10.12 20.72 27.52
C ALA A 89 -9.14 20.86 28.64
#